data_a57495e758dcdc6276180e66457a4a36
#
_entry.id   a57495e758dcdc6276180e66457a4a36
#
_cell.length_a   1.000
_cell.length_b   1.000
_cell.length_c   1.000
_cell.angle_alpha   90.00
_cell.angle_beta   90.00
_cell.angle_gamma   90.00
#
_symmetry.space_group_name_H-M   'P 1'
#
loop_
_entity.id
_entity.type
_entity.pdbx_description
1 polymer ?
#
loop_
_entity_poly.entity_id
_entity_poly.type
_entity_poly.pdbx_seq_one_letter_code
_entity_poly.pdbx_strand_id
1 'polypeptide(L)'
;MKKILFILVLSVLVVGAVFMIYLKSNPPLAIESYTSKQGNEAVKIIALENKGLRDIKLTQLLVNDQLPESTELVISKSEPFEAETKLEGNEHLSFHKLSQRTILPRQYIDPQAIGKEPQHYAVQVQAPDIRKITIQYEYLKIPFTLTAELQAYK
;
A
#
# COMPACT_ATOMS: atom_id res chain seq x y z
N MET A 1 28.85 -36.43 6.55
CA MET A 1 27.59 -35.84 7.02
C MET A 1 27.74 -34.36 7.43
N LYS A 2 28.65 -33.95 8.32
CA LYS A 2 28.79 -32.55 8.76
C LYS A 2 29.06 -31.54 7.60
N LYS A 3 29.89 -31.90 6.61
CA LYS A 3 30.20 -31.06 5.45
C LYS A 3 28.98 -30.80 4.55
N ILE A 4 28.15 -31.83 4.33
CA ILE A 4 26.94 -31.74 3.51
C ILE A 4 25.92 -30.83 4.22
N LEU A 5 25.74 -31.02 5.52
CA LEU A 5 24.85 -30.15 6.32
C LEU A 5 25.31 -28.69 6.28
N PHE A 6 26.60 -28.44 6.40
CA PHE A 6 27.17 -27.08 6.32
C PHE A 6 26.90 -26.42 4.95
N ILE A 7 27.11 -27.16 3.85
CA ILE A 7 26.85 -26.67 2.50
C ILE A 7 25.35 -26.37 2.33
N LEU A 8 24.47 -27.21 2.84
CA LEU A 8 23.03 -27.01 2.77
C LEU A 8 22.59 -25.76 3.54
N VAL A 9 23.09 -25.57 4.75
CA VAL A 9 22.81 -24.36 5.55
C VAL A 9 23.32 -23.10 4.83
N LEU A 10 24.54 -23.16 4.29
CA LEU A 10 25.11 -22.03 3.58
C LEU A 10 24.31 -21.68 2.31
N SER A 11 23.86 -22.69 1.55
CA SER A 11 23.01 -22.45 0.36
C SER A 11 21.68 -21.81 0.72
N VAL A 12 21.03 -22.22 1.81
CA VAL A 12 19.78 -21.58 2.28
C VAL A 12 20.00 -20.13 2.66
N LEU A 13 21.11 -19.82 3.36
CA LEU A 13 21.45 -18.44 3.71
C LEU A 13 21.70 -17.56 2.48
N VAL A 14 22.40 -18.08 1.48
CA VAL A 14 22.66 -17.35 0.23
C VAL A 14 21.35 -17.08 -0.52
N VAL A 15 20.49 -18.10 -0.67
CA VAL A 15 19.17 -17.94 -1.31
C VAL A 15 18.33 -16.91 -0.54
N GLY A 16 18.30 -16.98 0.79
CA GLY A 16 17.60 -16.01 1.62
C GLY A 16 18.12 -14.58 1.44
N ALA A 17 19.44 -14.39 1.39
CA ALA A 17 20.05 -13.08 1.16
C ALA A 17 19.69 -12.51 -0.23
N VAL A 18 19.78 -13.33 -1.29
CA VAL A 18 19.40 -12.94 -2.66
C VAL A 18 17.92 -12.57 -2.71
N PHE A 19 17.05 -13.35 -2.07
CA PHE A 19 15.62 -13.05 -2.00
C PHE A 19 15.34 -11.72 -1.30
N MET A 20 16.02 -11.43 -0.19
CA MET A 20 15.89 -10.15 0.51
C MET A 20 16.35 -8.96 -0.34
N ILE A 21 17.45 -9.11 -1.07
CA ILE A 21 17.93 -8.08 -2.01
C ILE A 21 16.89 -7.87 -3.11
N TYR A 22 16.35 -8.93 -3.67
CA TYR A 22 15.29 -8.87 -4.69
C TYR A 22 14.06 -8.11 -4.18
N LEU A 23 13.55 -8.44 -2.99
CA LEU A 23 12.40 -7.76 -2.40
C LEU A 23 12.65 -6.26 -2.14
N LYS A 24 13.86 -5.90 -1.73
CA LYS A 24 14.22 -4.48 -1.53
C LYS A 24 14.32 -3.72 -2.85
N SER A 25 14.78 -4.36 -3.91
CA SER A 25 14.88 -3.76 -5.26
C SER A 25 13.54 -3.70 -5.99
N ASN A 26 12.60 -4.59 -5.63
CA ASN A 26 11.27 -4.68 -6.20
C ASN A 26 10.22 -4.70 -5.07
N PRO A 27 9.96 -3.56 -4.43
CA PRO A 27 9.03 -3.49 -3.32
C PRO A 27 7.63 -3.92 -3.77
N PRO A 28 6.94 -4.76 -2.97
CA PRO A 28 5.63 -5.29 -3.33
C PRO A 28 4.52 -4.25 -3.30
N LEU A 29 4.65 -3.17 -2.52
CA LEU A 29 3.70 -2.08 -2.48
C LEU A 29 4.12 -0.99 -3.47
N ALA A 30 3.19 -0.53 -4.29
CA ALA A 30 3.38 0.60 -5.19
C ALA A 30 2.27 1.63 -5.02
N ILE A 31 2.58 2.90 -5.29
CA ILE A 31 1.60 3.95 -5.49
C ILE A 31 1.22 3.92 -6.96
N GLU A 32 -0.06 3.75 -7.25
CA GLU A 32 -0.60 3.73 -8.60
C GLU A 32 -0.91 5.14 -9.10
N SER A 33 -1.59 5.92 -8.25
CA SER A 33 -1.95 7.30 -8.54
C SER A 33 -2.20 8.06 -7.23
N TYR A 34 -2.29 9.39 -7.33
CA TYR A 34 -2.79 10.20 -6.24
C TYR A 34 -3.63 11.35 -6.76
N THR A 35 -4.65 11.72 -6.00
CA THR A 35 -5.56 12.82 -6.31
C THR A 35 -5.95 13.59 -5.07
N SER A 36 -6.47 14.79 -5.23
CA SER A 36 -7.06 15.56 -4.13
C SER A 36 -8.55 15.25 -4.02
N LYS A 37 -9.08 15.26 -2.80
CA LYS A 37 -10.54 15.21 -2.62
C LYS A 37 -11.18 16.44 -3.25
N GLN A 38 -12.24 16.25 -4.01
CA GLN A 38 -12.99 17.33 -4.61
C GLN A 38 -13.44 18.37 -3.55
N GLY A 39 -13.05 19.62 -3.74
CA GLY A 39 -13.37 20.71 -2.80
C GLY A 39 -12.51 20.78 -1.53
N ASN A 40 -11.53 19.88 -1.36
CA ASN A 40 -10.60 19.95 -0.23
C ASN A 40 -9.20 19.44 -0.61
N GLU A 41 -8.32 20.36 -0.96
CA GLU A 41 -6.93 20.05 -1.35
C GLU A 41 -6.06 19.51 -0.20
N ALA A 42 -6.45 19.74 1.05
CA ALA A 42 -5.76 19.21 2.21
C ALA A 42 -6.00 17.70 2.41
N VAL A 43 -6.95 17.12 1.67
CA VAL A 43 -7.21 15.68 1.68
C VAL A 43 -6.71 15.08 0.39
N LYS A 44 -5.74 14.15 0.50
CA LYS A 44 -5.24 13.37 -0.63
C LYS A 44 -5.71 11.92 -0.55
N ILE A 45 -6.01 11.37 -1.72
CA ILE A 45 -6.32 9.97 -1.93
C ILE A 45 -5.16 9.38 -2.71
N ILE A 46 -4.51 8.38 -2.15
CA ILE A 46 -3.32 7.74 -2.72
C ILE A 46 -3.69 6.31 -3.02
N ALA A 47 -3.89 6.01 -4.30
CA ALA A 47 -4.19 4.66 -4.75
C ALA A 47 -2.95 3.77 -4.60
N LEU A 48 -3.16 2.60 -4.02
CA LEU A 48 -2.12 1.63 -3.70
C LEU A 48 -2.37 0.31 -4.43
N GLU A 49 -1.28 -0.28 -4.93
CA GLU A 49 -1.30 -1.59 -5.56
C GLU A 49 -0.34 -2.54 -4.86
N ASN A 50 -0.82 -3.74 -4.56
CA ASN A 50 0.03 -4.83 -4.09
C ASN A 50 0.46 -5.70 -5.27
N LYS A 51 1.70 -5.52 -5.73
CA LYS A 51 2.35 -6.30 -6.80
C LYS A 51 2.97 -7.61 -6.30
N GLY A 52 2.92 -7.84 -5.00
CA GLY A 52 3.46 -9.04 -4.38
C GLY A 52 2.55 -10.27 -4.52
N LEU A 53 3.00 -11.36 -3.92
CA LEU A 53 2.28 -12.65 -3.91
C LEU A 53 1.51 -12.91 -2.61
N ARG A 54 1.64 -12.04 -1.64
CA ARG A 54 1.03 -12.13 -0.31
C ARG A 54 0.46 -10.79 0.12
N ASP A 55 -0.42 -10.83 1.09
CA ASP A 55 -1.06 -9.66 1.66
C ASP A 55 -0.04 -8.67 2.24
N ILE A 56 -0.34 -7.41 2.09
CA ILE A 56 0.41 -6.32 2.71
C ILE A 56 -0.43 -5.74 3.85
N LYS A 57 0.20 -5.55 5.01
CA LYS A 57 -0.41 -4.86 6.14
C LYS A 57 0.24 -3.49 6.31
N LEU A 58 -0.55 -2.43 6.15
CA LEU A 58 -0.09 -1.09 6.46
C LEU A 58 0.05 -0.92 7.98
N THR A 59 1.15 -0.34 8.42
CA THR A 59 1.41 -0.10 9.84
C THR A 59 1.35 1.36 10.21
N GLN A 60 1.93 2.23 9.39
CA GLN A 60 1.97 3.67 9.63
C GLN A 60 2.06 4.44 8.30
N LEU A 61 1.54 5.66 8.32
CA LEU A 61 1.76 6.63 7.26
C LEU A 61 2.24 7.95 7.88
N LEU A 62 3.26 8.52 7.26
CA LEU A 62 3.79 9.83 7.63
C LEU A 62 3.66 10.77 6.43
N VAL A 63 3.35 12.02 6.71
CA VAL A 63 3.35 13.14 5.76
C VAL A 63 4.44 14.09 6.17
N ASN A 64 5.37 14.40 5.26
CA ASN A 64 6.52 15.26 5.56
C ASN A 64 7.27 14.84 6.84
N ASP A 65 7.42 13.50 7.05
CA ASP A 65 8.02 12.86 8.22
C ASP A 65 7.26 13.07 9.56
N GLN A 66 6.01 13.52 9.51
CA GLN A 66 5.14 13.72 10.67
C GLN A 66 3.85 12.91 10.54
N LEU A 67 3.21 12.64 11.67
CA LEU A 67 1.87 12.02 11.65
C LEU A 67 0.85 13.01 11.11
N PRO A 68 0.04 12.62 10.12
CA PRO A 68 -1.03 13.46 9.60
C PRO A 68 -2.18 13.61 10.61
N GLU A 69 -3.08 14.57 10.36
CA GLU A 69 -4.27 14.79 11.18
C GLU A 69 -5.19 13.58 11.19
N SER A 70 -5.37 12.96 10.02
CA SER A 70 -6.10 11.70 9.90
C SER A 70 -5.56 10.85 8.76
N THR A 71 -5.66 9.53 8.92
CA THR A 71 -5.38 8.55 7.88
C THR A 71 -6.34 7.38 7.96
N GLU A 72 -6.87 6.97 6.81
CA GLU A 72 -7.76 5.83 6.67
C GLU A 72 -7.40 5.02 5.42
N LEU A 73 -7.50 3.71 5.53
CA LEU A 73 -7.46 2.81 4.38
C LEU A 73 -8.87 2.78 3.77
N VAL A 74 -8.96 3.17 2.51
CA VAL A 74 -10.20 3.15 1.73
C VAL A 74 -10.16 1.97 0.78
N ILE A 75 -11.22 1.18 0.77
CA ILE A 75 -11.37 0.01 -0.09
C ILE A 75 -12.58 0.23 -0.99
N SER A 76 -12.35 0.22 -2.30
CA SER A 76 -13.42 0.26 -3.30
C SER A 76 -13.72 -1.15 -3.79
N LYS A 77 -15.00 -1.51 -3.80
CA LYS A 77 -15.50 -2.80 -4.28
C LYS A 77 -15.93 -2.80 -5.75
N SER A 78 -15.83 -1.68 -6.43
CA SER A 78 -16.34 -1.55 -7.80
C SER A 78 -15.39 -0.85 -8.76
N GLU A 79 -14.86 0.30 -8.41
CA GLU A 79 -14.17 1.20 -9.34
C GLU A 79 -12.83 1.66 -8.79
N PRO A 80 -11.84 1.92 -9.67
CA PRO A 80 -10.58 2.54 -9.28
C PRO A 80 -10.82 3.95 -8.74
N PHE A 81 -9.85 4.47 -7.98
CA PHE A 81 -9.92 5.83 -7.44
C PHE A 81 -9.50 6.83 -8.51
N GLU A 82 -10.47 7.59 -9.01
CA GLU A 82 -10.27 8.68 -9.96
C GLU A 82 -10.36 10.04 -9.27
N ALA A 83 -9.96 11.11 -9.98
CA ALA A 83 -9.97 12.47 -9.46
C ALA A 83 -11.37 12.95 -9.02
N GLU A 84 -12.43 12.39 -9.62
CA GLU A 84 -13.83 12.73 -9.35
C GLU A 84 -14.53 11.75 -8.41
N THR A 85 -13.80 10.78 -7.83
CA THR A 85 -14.41 9.79 -6.92
C THR A 85 -15.03 10.47 -5.73
N LYS A 86 -16.36 10.42 -5.64
CA LYS A 86 -17.09 10.89 -4.47
C LYS A 86 -16.87 9.91 -3.34
N LEU A 87 -16.21 10.37 -2.27
CA LEU A 87 -15.92 9.54 -1.10
C LEU A 87 -17.14 9.43 -0.17
N GLU A 88 -17.90 10.52 -0.02
CA GLU A 88 -19.04 10.57 0.88
C GLU A 88 -20.30 9.99 0.23
N GLY A 89 -21.00 9.14 0.97
CA GLY A 89 -22.25 8.52 0.51
C GLY A 89 -22.10 7.44 -0.56
N ASN A 90 -20.87 7.00 -0.86
CA ASN A 90 -20.64 5.92 -1.82
C ASN A 90 -20.68 4.58 -1.11
N GLU A 91 -21.73 3.78 -1.34
CA GLU A 91 -21.95 2.46 -0.72
C GLU A 91 -20.90 1.41 -1.14
N HIS A 92 -20.15 1.67 -2.21
CA HIS A 92 -19.08 0.78 -2.69
C HIS A 92 -17.76 1.02 -1.98
N LEU A 93 -17.65 2.10 -1.18
CA LEU A 93 -16.44 2.42 -0.42
C LEU A 93 -16.59 2.00 1.03
N SER A 94 -15.49 1.51 1.59
CA SER A 94 -15.39 1.23 3.02
C SER A 94 -14.11 1.83 3.60
N PHE A 95 -14.23 2.43 4.79
CA PHE A 95 -13.15 3.13 5.47
C PHE A 95 -12.71 2.33 6.68
N HIS A 96 -11.41 2.15 6.82
CA HIS A 96 -10.81 1.33 7.88
C HIS A 96 -9.57 2.02 8.43
N LYS A 97 -9.21 1.73 9.68
CA LYS A 97 -7.87 2.07 10.19
C LYS A 97 -6.82 1.30 9.40
N LEU A 98 -5.64 1.90 9.18
CA LEU A 98 -4.56 1.32 8.36
C LEU A 98 -4.26 -0.16 8.68
N SER A 99 -4.23 -0.51 9.96
CA SER A 99 -3.86 -1.86 10.41
C SER A 99 -5.03 -2.84 10.51
N GLN A 100 -6.27 -2.42 10.23
CA GLN A 100 -7.46 -3.27 10.38
C GLN A 100 -7.67 -4.22 9.20
N ARG A 101 -7.21 -3.86 8.03
CA ARG A 101 -7.34 -4.64 6.80
C ARG A 101 -6.01 -4.77 6.11
N THR A 102 -5.87 -5.81 5.31
CA THR A 102 -4.72 -6.03 4.45
C THR A 102 -5.03 -5.67 3.01
N ILE A 103 -4.00 -5.30 2.26
CA ILE A 103 -4.08 -5.09 0.82
C ILE A 103 -3.77 -6.42 0.14
N LEU A 104 -4.79 -7.00 -0.50
CA LEU A 104 -4.64 -8.27 -1.22
C LEU A 104 -3.76 -8.11 -2.46
N PRO A 105 -3.03 -9.15 -2.86
CA PRO A 105 -2.31 -9.14 -4.12
C PRO A 105 -3.24 -8.90 -5.31
N ARG A 106 -2.80 -8.08 -6.27
CA ARG A 106 -3.60 -7.77 -7.48
C ARG A 106 -4.07 -9.02 -8.23
N GLN A 107 -3.25 -10.05 -8.28
CA GLN A 107 -3.59 -11.31 -8.95
C GLN A 107 -4.75 -12.09 -8.31
N TYR A 108 -5.10 -11.78 -7.05
CA TYR A 108 -6.23 -12.40 -6.35
C TYR A 108 -7.51 -11.56 -6.41
N ILE A 109 -7.45 -10.40 -7.07
CA ILE A 109 -8.63 -9.58 -7.30
C ILE A 109 -9.32 -10.13 -8.54
N ASP A 110 -10.45 -10.82 -8.35
CA ASP A 110 -11.25 -11.37 -9.43
C ASP A 110 -12.07 -10.26 -10.11
N PRO A 111 -11.83 -9.95 -11.40
CA PRO A 111 -12.63 -8.96 -12.11
C PRO A 111 -14.12 -9.29 -12.19
N GLN A 112 -14.50 -10.58 -12.03
CA GLN A 112 -15.90 -11.01 -12.03
C GLN A 112 -16.58 -10.88 -10.66
N ALA A 113 -15.81 -10.64 -9.61
CA ALA A 113 -16.30 -10.47 -8.25
C ALA A 113 -16.72 -9.03 -7.92
N ILE A 114 -16.99 -8.21 -8.93
CA ILE A 114 -17.39 -6.79 -8.77
C ILE A 114 -18.49 -6.65 -7.73
N GLY A 115 -18.25 -5.80 -6.72
CA GLY A 115 -19.19 -5.57 -5.62
C GLY A 115 -19.17 -6.64 -4.51
N LYS A 116 -18.44 -7.74 -4.67
CA LYS A 116 -18.34 -8.82 -3.67
C LYS A 116 -17.04 -8.77 -2.86
N GLU A 117 -15.93 -8.42 -3.52
CA GLU A 117 -14.60 -8.38 -2.92
C GLU A 117 -13.92 -7.02 -3.13
N PRO A 118 -12.95 -6.66 -2.27
CA PRO A 118 -12.16 -5.45 -2.47
C PRO A 118 -11.41 -5.51 -3.79
N GLN A 119 -11.65 -4.53 -4.66
CA GLN A 119 -11.03 -4.40 -5.99
C GLN A 119 -9.82 -3.46 -5.96
N HIS A 120 -9.99 -2.32 -5.30
CA HIS A 120 -9.01 -1.24 -5.30
C HIS A 120 -8.78 -0.72 -3.89
N TYR A 121 -7.56 -0.29 -3.63
CA TYR A 121 -7.12 0.20 -2.34
C TYR A 121 -6.56 1.60 -2.46
N ALA A 122 -6.89 2.46 -1.53
CA ALA A 122 -6.26 3.76 -1.39
C ALA A 122 -6.05 4.13 0.08
N VAL A 123 -5.18 5.06 0.34
CA VAL A 123 -5.09 5.71 1.65
C VAL A 123 -5.60 7.14 1.50
N GLN A 124 -6.59 7.49 2.31
CA GLN A 124 -7.01 8.86 2.49
C GLN A 124 -6.15 9.49 3.58
N VAL A 125 -5.58 10.64 3.30
CA VAL A 125 -4.69 11.38 4.20
C VAL A 125 -5.12 12.82 4.28
N GLN A 126 -5.20 13.35 5.50
CA GLN A 126 -5.46 14.77 5.73
C GLN A 126 -4.24 15.42 6.38
N ALA A 127 -3.72 16.44 5.71
CA ALA A 127 -2.65 17.29 6.22
C ALA A 127 -2.65 18.64 5.48
N PRO A 128 -2.16 19.72 6.11
CA PRO A 128 -2.21 21.09 5.53
C PRO A 128 -1.33 21.25 4.27
N ASP A 129 -0.21 20.53 4.19
CA ASP A 129 0.71 20.56 3.06
C ASP A 129 1.30 19.16 2.87
N ILE A 130 1.06 18.54 1.72
CA ILE A 130 1.47 17.17 1.45
C ILE A 130 2.46 17.18 0.28
N ARG A 131 3.76 17.14 0.60
CA ARG A 131 4.88 17.08 -0.36
C ARG A 131 5.49 15.69 -0.43
N LYS A 132 5.59 15.02 0.71
CA LYS A 132 6.23 13.72 0.84
C LYS A 132 5.34 12.78 1.65
N ILE A 133 5.20 11.57 1.19
CA ILE A 133 4.48 10.51 1.90
C ILE A 133 5.44 9.35 2.14
N THR A 134 5.43 8.85 3.36
CA THR A 134 6.18 7.67 3.76
C THR A 134 5.20 6.65 4.33
N ILE A 135 5.06 5.51 3.65
CA ILE A 135 4.18 4.42 4.04
C ILE A 135 5.05 3.30 4.62
N GLN A 136 4.83 2.96 5.88
CA GLN A 136 5.43 1.80 6.52
C GLN A 136 4.44 0.63 6.45
N TYR A 137 4.94 -0.55 6.09
CA TYR A 137 4.11 -1.73 5.93
C TYR A 137 4.89 -3.01 6.21
N GLU A 138 4.16 -4.08 6.47
CA GLU A 138 4.69 -5.44 6.61
C GLU A 138 4.32 -6.28 5.39
N TYR A 139 5.31 -6.99 4.86
CA TYR A 139 5.16 -8.02 3.85
C TYR A 139 5.95 -9.26 4.26
N LEU A 140 5.31 -10.43 4.32
CA LEU A 140 5.90 -11.66 4.85
C LEU A 140 6.44 -11.51 6.30
N LYS A 141 5.81 -10.65 7.11
CA LYS A 141 6.25 -10.25 8.46
C LYS A 141 7.59 -9.49 8.48
N ILE A 142 8.04 -8.99 7.34
CA ILE A 142 9.25 -8.17 7.21
C ILE A 142 8.79 -6.72 7.03
N PRO A 143 9.35 -5.76 7.80
CA PRO A 143 9.01 -4.36 7.66
C PRO A 143 9.66 -3.76 6.41
N PHE A 144 8.86 -2.97 5.69
CA PHE A 144 9.26 -2.20 4.52
C PHE A 144 8.80 -0.74 4.65
N THR A 145 9.44 0.11 3.87
CA THR A 145 9.08 1.53 3.76
C THR A 145 9.00 1.91 2.29
N LEU A 146 7.90 2.55 1.90
CA LEU A 146 7.71 3.17 0.60
C LEU A 146 7.65 4.69 0.81
N THR A 147 8.51 5.43 0.13
CA THR A 147 8.52 6.88 0.16
C THR A 147 8.24 7.42 -1.24
N ALA A 148 7.36 8.41 -1.34
CA ALA A 148 7.05 9.12 -2.57
C ALA A 148 6.97 10.63 -2.32
N GLU A 149 7.50 11.39 -3.27
CA GLU A 149 7.33 12.84 -3.33
C GLU A 149 6.11 13.15 -4.21
N LEU A 150 5.16 13.89 -3.66
CA LEU A 150 4.00 14.35 -4.38
C LEU A 150 4.32 15.74 -4.93
N GLN A 151 4.48 15.83 -6.24
CA GLN A 151 4.67 17.14 -6.87
C GLN A 151 3.37 17.93 -6.75
N ALA A 152 3.48 19.17 -6.22
CA ALA A 152 2.38 20.09 -6.32
C ALA A 152 2.13 20.38 -7.81
N TYR A 153 0.98 20.03 -8.33
CA TYR A 153 0.55 20.50 -9.64
C TYR A 153 0.42 22.03 -9.53
N LYS A 154 1.31 22.72 -10.27
CA LYS A 154 1.20 24.18 -10.49
C LYS A 154 0.10 24.46 -11.48
#